data_8a5ed33f64114de6b3e24a499722f667
#
_entry.id   8a5ed33f64114de6b3e24a499722f667
#
_cell.length_a   1.000
_cell.length_b   1.000
_cell.length_c   1.000
_cell.angle_alpha   90.00
_cell.angle_beta   90.00
_cell.angle_gamma   90.00
#
_symmetry.space_group_name_H-M   'P 1'
#
loop_
_entity.id
_entity.type
_entity.pdbx_description
1 polymer ?
#
loop_
_entity_poly.entity_id
_entity_poly.type
_entity_poly.pdbx_seq_one_letter_code
_entity_poly.pdbx_strand_id
1 'polypeptide(L)'
;MKTTPQHDERIAKMTFASVYPHYITKVESKGRTKKELHQVIEWLTGFDDKKLQELIDGKVNFETFFKKAKLNPNAHLITGVICGYRIEEIENPTTKQARYLDKLVDELAKGRKMEKILRVA
;
A
#
# COMPACT_ATOMS: atom_id res chain seq x y z
N MET A 1 -2.59 -14.92 -12.46
CA MET A 1 -2.74 -15.64 -11.18
C MET A 1 -3.82 -14.96 -10.34
N LYS A 2 -4.85 -15.70 -10.02
CA LYS A 2 -5.98 -15.16 -9.26
C LYS A 2 -5.84 -15.47 -7.78
N THR A 3 -6.28 -14.53 -6.95
CA THR A 3 -6.35 -14.76 -5.51
C THR A 3 -7.57 -15.64 -5.18
N THR A 4 -7.52 -16.36 -4.06
CA THR A 4 -8.65 -17.14 -3.60
C THR A 4 -9.58 -16.29 -2.74
N PRO A 5 -10.89 -16.65 -2.63
CA PRO A 5 -11.79 -15.91 -1.72
C PRO A 5 -11.29 -15.89 -0.28
N GLN A 6 -10.67 -16.97 0.20
CA GLN A 6 -10.10 -17.03 1.54
C GLN A 6 -8.94 -16.05 1.71
N HIS A 7 -8.07 -15.95 0.69
CA HIS A 7 -6.96 -15.00 0.70
C HIS A 7 -7.48 -13.56 0.73
N ASP A 8 -8.46 -13.25 -0.12
CA ASP A 8 -9.05 -11.93 -0.21
C ASP A 8 -9.71 -11.53 1.11
N GLU A 9 -10.42 -12.45 1.76
CA GLU A 9 -11.04 -12.19 3.06
C GLU A 9 -9.98 -11.92 4.13
N ARG A 10 -8.89 -12.69 4.14
CA ARG A 10 -7.80 -12.48 5.11
C ARG A 10 -7.18 -11.09 4.94
N ILE A 11 -6.92 -10.67 3.71
CA ILE A 11 -6.37 -9.34 3.43
C ILE A 11 -7.35 -8.26 3.90
N ALA A 12 -8.64 -8.40 3.57
CA ALA A 12 -9.64 -7.40 3.95
C ALA A 12 -9.75 -7.20 5.46
N LYS A 13 -9.59 -8.27 6.24
CA LYS A 13 -9.72 -8.23 7.69
C LYS A 13 -8.43 -7.86 8.42
N MET A 14 -7.28 -7.91 7.74
CA MET A 14 -6.00 -7.54 8.34
C MET A 14 -5.99 -6.05 8.66
N THR A 15 -5.53 -5.68 9.86
CA THR A 15 -5.49 -4.26 10.24
C THR A 15 -4.28 -3.58 9.60
N PHE A 16 -4.45 -2.32 9.20
CA PHE A 16 -3.32 -1.53 8.71
C PHE A 16 -2.26 -1.37 9.79
N ALA A 17 -2.69 -1.20 11.05
CA ALA A 17 -1.78 -1.07 12.20
C ALA A 17 -0.84 -2.28 12.35
N SER A 18 -1.29 -3.49 11.97
CA SER A 18 -0.45 -4.68 12.09
C SER A 18 0.67 -4.75 11.04
N VAL A 19 0.46 -4.15 9.86
CA VAL A 19 1.48 -4.18 8.81
C VAL A 19 2.35 -2.93 8.78
N TYR A 20 1.88 -1.82 9.32
CA TYR A 20 2.60 -0.56 9.29
C TYR A 20 4.02 -0.65 9.87
N PRO A 21 4.24 -1.28 11.04
CA PRO A 21 5.59 -1.44 11.57
C PRO A 21 6.52 -2.21 10.64
N HIS A 22 5.99 -3.19 9.91
CA HIS A 22 6.77 -3.96 8.94
C HIS A 22 7.22 -3.07 7.76
N TYR A 23 6.35 -2.17 7.30
CA TYR A 23 6.71 -1.22 6.27
C TYR A 23 7.82 -0.28 6.74
N ILE A 24 7.70 0.22 7.98
CA ILE A 24 8.73 1.09 8.58
C ILE A 24 10.07 0.35 8.60
N THR A 25 10.10 -0.86 9.15
CA THR A 25 11.31 -1.67 9.24
C THR A 25 11.91 -1.90 7.86
N LYS A 26 11.08 -2.25 6.87
CA LYS A 26 11.53 -2.56 5.53
C LYS A 26 12.23 -1.36 4.88
N VAL A 27 11.62 -0.18 4.95
CA VAL A 27 12.20 1.01 4.29
C VAL A 27 13.40 1.54 5.05
N GLU A 28 13.36 1.54 6.38
CA GLU A 28 14.47 2.05 7.20
C GLU A 28 15.70 1.17 7.08
N SER A 29 15.52 -0.16 6.98
CA SER A 29 16.65 -1.08 6.81
C SER A 29 17.39 -0.85 5.49
N LYS A 30 16.77 -0.17 4.54
CA LYS A 30 17.38 0.16 3.24
C LYS A 30 17.77 1.64 3.13
N GLY A 31 17.80 2.36 4.23
CA GLY A 31 18.23 3.75 4.25
C GLY A 31 17.17 4.76 3.83
N ARG A 32 15.91 4.33 3.69
CA ARG A 32 14.81 5.26 3.40
C ARG A 32 14.18 5.69 4.72
N THR A 33 13.33 6.74 4.66
CA THR A 33 12.79 7.35 5.87
C THR A 33 11.30 7.10 6.02
N LYS A 34 10.82 7.20 7.27
CA LYS A 34 9.40 7.16 7.58
C LYS A 34 8.65 8.25 6.81
N LYS A 35 9.25 9.42 6.65
CA LYS A 35 8.66 10.52 5.90
C LYS A 35 8.42 10.14 4.44
N GLU A 36 9.38 9.45 3.83
CA GLU A 36 9.22 8.95 2.46
C GLU A 36 8.13 7.89 2.37
N LEU A 37 8.04 7.00 3.36
CA LEU A 37 6.96 6.03 3.43
C LEU A 37 5.59 6.72 3.48
N HIS A 38 5.45 7.73 4.35
CA HIS A 38 4.20 8.49 4.46
C HIS A 38 3.87 9.21 3.15
N GLN A 39 4.88 9.66 2.44
CA GLN A 39 4.69 10.32 1.15
C GLN A 39 4.07 9.39 0.11
N VAL A 40 4.53 8.14 0.04
CA VAL A 40 3.94 7.18 -0.90
C VAL A 40 2.54 6.76 -0.47
N ILE A 41 2.29 6.62 0.84
CA ILE A 41 0.96 6.30 1.36
C ILE A 41 -0.02 7.44 1.04
N GLU A 42 0.38 8.67 1.28
CA GLU A 42 -0.47 9.84 0.99
C GLU A 42 -0.76 9.95 -0.51
N TRP A 43 0.24 9.71 -1.34
CA TRP A 43 0.04 9.71 -2.80
C TRP A 43 -1.03 8.70 -3.21
N LEU A 44 -0.96 7.49 -2.65
CA LEU A 44 -1.89 6.42 -3.02
C LEU A 44 -3.31 6.66 -2.48
N THR A 45 -3.41 7.10 -1.23
CA THR A 45 -4.67 7.08 -0.48
C THR A 45 -5.29 8.46 -0.23
N GLY A 46 -4.52 9.51 -0.38
CA GLY A 46 -4.96 10.86 -0.03
C GLY A 46 -4.91 11.16 1.47
N PHE A 47 -4.46 10.21 2.30
CA PHE A 47 -4.39 10.41 3.75
C PHE A 47 -3.14 11.19 4.11
N ASP A 48 -3.31 12.33 4.80
CA ASP A 48 -2.18 13.05 5.40
C ASP A 48 -1.73 12.32 6.67
N ASP A 49 -0.66 12.81 7.29
CA ASP A 49 -0.09 12.16 8.48
C ASP A 49 -1.09 12.07 9.62
N LYS A 50 -1.90 13.10 9.82
CA LYS A 50 -2.90 13.13 10.89
C LYS A 50 -3.96 12.06 10.67
N LYS A 51 -4.51 12.00 9.45
CA LYS A 51 -5.53 11.02 9.11
C LYS A 51 -4.99 9.60 9.18
N LEU A 52 -3.77 9.41 8.70
CA LEU A 52 -3.11 8.11 8.74
C LEU A 52 -2.95 7.64 10.19
N GLN A 53 -2.52 8.55 11.09
CA GLN A 53 -2.35 8.21 12.50
C GLN A 53 -3.70 7.83 13.14
N GLU A 54 -4.77 8.55 12.80
CA GLU A 54 -6.11 8.21 13.28
C GLU A 54 -6.53 6.80 12.88
N LEU A 55 -6.22 6.41 11.64
CA LEU A 55 -6.57 5.09 11.13
C LEU A 55 -5.73 3.99 11.77
N ILE A 56 -4.46 4.28 12.06
CA ILE A 56 -3.58 3.35 12.78
C ILE A 56 -4.09 3.16 14.21
N ASP A 57 -4.37 4.25 14.91
CA ASP A 57 -4.86 4.22 16.30
C ASP A 57 -6.20 3.51 16.40
N GLY A 58 -7.05 3.67 15.39
CA GLY A 58 -8.36 3.02 15.33
C GLY A 58 -8.30 1.56 14.91
N LYS A 59 -7.13 1.05 14.56
CA LYS A 59 -6.92 -0.35 14.15
C LYS A 59 -7.87 -0.79 13.03
N VAL A 60 -8.11 0.09 12.04
CA VAL A 60 -8.99 -0.22 10.92
C VAL A 60 -8.39 -1.33 10.07
N ASN A 61 -9.26 -2.19 9.53
CA ASN A 61 -8.79 -3.22 8.60
C ASN A 61 -8.57 -2.64 7.20
N PHE A 62 -7.95 -3.42 6.33
CA PHE A 62 -7.64 -2.96 4.97
C PHE A 62 -8.88 -2.59 4.17
N GLU A 63 -9.96 -3.33 4.35
CA GLU A 63 -11.22 -3.03 3.66
C GLU A 63 -11.70 -1.62 4.02
N THR A 64 -11.76 -1.31 5.32
CA THR A 64 -12.17 0.01 5.79
C THR A 64 -11.16 1.09 5.39
N PHE A 65 -9.87 0.78 5.51
CA PHE A 65 -8.79 1.70 5.15
C PHE A 65 -8.93 2.17 3.71
N PHE A 66 -9.07 1.24 2.78
CA PHE A 66 -9.18 1.59 1.36
C PHE A 66 -10.57 2.13 0.99
N LYS A 67 -11.61 1.74 1.73
CA LYS A 67 -12.94 2.30 1.54
C LYS A 67 -12.98 3.79 1.87
N LYS A 68 -12.20 4.21 2.87
CA LYS A 68 -12.08 5.62 3.25
C LYS A 68 -11.08 6.39 2.39
N ALA A 69 -10.24 5.70 1.66
CA ALA A 69 -9.21 6.33 0.85
C ALA A 69 -9.79 6.97 -0.39
N LYS A 70 -9.16 8.06 -0.81
CA LYS A 70 -9.38 8.64 -2.13
C LYS A 70 -8.22 8.17 -2.99
N LEU A 71 -8.41 7.03 -3.65
CA LEU A 71 -7.35 6.40 -4.41
C LEU A 71 -6.86 7.32 -5.53
N ASN A 72 -5.54 7.42 -5.68
CA ASN A 72 -4.96 8.25 -6.73
C ASN A 72 -5.41 7.74 -8.09
N PRO A 73 -5.87 8.63 -9.01
CA PRO A 73 -6.30 8.22 -10.34
C PRO A 73 -5.23 7.47 -11.14
N ASN A 74 -3.96 7.69 -10.82
CA ASN A 74 -2.84 7.02 -11.48
C ASN A 74 -2.42 5.72 -10.83
N ALA A 75 -3.17 5.23 -9.83
CA ALA A 75 -2.86 3.96 -9.16
C ALA A 75 -2.81 2.79 -10.17
N HIS A 76 -3.61 2.84 -11.22
CA HIS A 76 -3.61 1.81 -12.25
C HIS A 76 -2.28 1.68 -12.99
N LEU A 77 -1.40 2.67 -12.88
CA LEU A 77 -0.05 2.61 -13.45
C LEU A 77 0.91 1.77 -12.60
N ILE A 78 0.48 1.37 -11.41
CA ILE A 78 1.25 0.45 -10.56
C ILE A 78 1.03 -0.96 -11.09
N THR A 79 2.04 -1.49 -11.75
CA THR A 79 1.95 -2.79 -12.43
C THR A 79 3.10 -3.70 -11.99
N GLY A 80 3.04 -4.95 -12.45
CA GLY A 80 4.10 -5.91 -12.22
C GLY A 80 3.78 -6.90 -11.12
N VAL A 81 4.81 -7.61 -10.65
CA VAL A 81 4.66 -8.69 -9.69
C VAL A 81 5.09 -8.22 -8.29
N ILE A 82 4.29 -8.55 -7.29
CA ILE A 82 4.61 -8.33 -5.89
C ILE A 82 4.02 -9.48 -5.07
N CYS A 83 4.78 -10.02 -4.13
CA CYS A 83 4.34 -11.14 -3.28
C CYS A 83 3.82 -12.34 -4.07
N GLY A 84 4.39 -12.59 -5.26
CA GLY A 84 4.01 -13.71 -6.10
C GLY A 84 2.77 -13.49 -6.97
N TYR A 85 2.17 -12.31 -6.92
CA TYR A 85 0.98 -11.98 -7.69
C TYR A 85 1.27 -10.89 -8.71
N ARG A 86 0.69 -11.02 -9.90
CA ARG A 86 0.71 -9.94 -10.90
C ARG A 86 -0.44 -8.99 -10.61
N ILE A 87 -0.13 -7.77 -10.28
CA ILE A 87 -1.12 -6.77 -9.83
C ILE A 87 -2.25 -6.61 -10.83
N GLU A 88 -1.94 -6.53 -12.13
CA GLU A 88 -2.94 -6.33 -13.18
C GLU A 88 -3.98 -7.44 -13.25
N GLU A 89 -3.65 -8.63 -12.72
CA GLU A 89 -4.53 -9.79 -12.76
C GLU A 89 -5.37 -9.98 -11.50
N ILE A 90 -5.16 -9.15 -10.47
CA ILE A 90 -5.92 -9.25 -9.22
C ILE A 90 -7.31 -8.65 -9.44
N GLU A 91 -8.35 -9.45 -9.19
CA GLU A 91 -9.73 -9.03 -9.41
C GLU A 91 -10.37 -8.36 -8.21
N ASN A 92 -10.05 -8.82 -6.99
CA ASN A 92 -10.63 -8.24 -5.77
C ASN A 92 -10.08 -6.83 -5.52
N PRO A 93 -10.94 -5.80 -5.41
CA PRO A 93 -10.48 -4.42 -5.28
C PRO A 93 -9.62 -4.17 -4.05
N THR A 94 -10.01 -4.68 -2.89
CA THR A 94 -9.26 -4.47 -1.65
C THR A 94 -7.90 -5.13 -1.73
N THR A 95 -7.83 -6.37 -2.20
CA THR A 95 -6.57 -7.09 -2.36
C THR A 95 -5.67 -6.36 -3.35
N LYS A 96 -6.23 -5.91 -4.47
CA LYS A 96 -5.48 -5.19 -5.49
C LYS A 96 -4.87 -3.89 -4.91
N GLN A 97 -5.67 -3.16 -4.13
CA GLN A 97 -5.22 -1.90 -3.51
C GLN A 97 -4.13 -2.16 -2.47
N ALA A 98 -4.27 -3.23 -1.68
CA ALA A 98 -3.22 -3.62 -0.74
C ALA A 98 -1.92 -3.95 -1.48
N ARG A 99 -2.00 -4.59 -2.63
CA ARG A 99 -0.82 -4.91 -3.45
C ARG A 99 -0.22 -3.68 -4.12
N TYR A 100 -1.03 -2.69 -4.47
CA TYR A 100 -0.49 -1.40 -4.90
C TYR A 100 0.43 -0.82 -3.82
N LEU A 101 -0.04 -0.83 -2.57
CA LEU A 101 0.75 -0.29 -1.46
C LEU A 101 2.03 -1.11 -1.25
N ASP A 102 1.92 -2.44 -1.24
CA ASP A 102 3.08 -3.32 -1.11
C ASP A 102 4.13 -3.04 -2.20
N LYS A 103 3.68 -2.80 -3.43
CA LYS A 103 4.59 -2.52 -4.55
C LYS A 103 5.31 -1.19 -4.36
N LEU A 104 4.60 -0.15 -3.92
CA LEU A 104 5.21 1.15 -3.66
C LEU A 104 6.25 1.05 -2.55
N VAL A 105 5.93 0.34 -1.47
CA VAL A 105 6.85 0.13 -0.35
C VAL A 105 8.09 -0.65 -0.82
N ASP A 106 7.89 -1.68 -1.63
CA ASP A 106 8.98 -2.48 -2.18
C ASP A 106 9.91 -1.63 -3.05
N GLU A 107 9.35 -0.79 -3.93
CA GLU A 107 10.14 0.09 -4.78
C GLU A 107 10.92 1.11 -3.95
N LEU A 108 10.30 1.64 -2.90
CA LEU A 108 10.97 2.56 -1.99
C LEU A 108 12.16 1.87 -1.31
N ALA A 109 11.95 0.66 -0.79
CA ALA A 109 13.01 -0.11 -0.14
C ALA A 109 14.15 -0.47 -1.09
N LYS A 110 13.84 -0.68 -2.38
CA LYS A 110 14.85 -1.00 -3.39
C LYS A 110 15.66 0.21 -3.87
N GLY A 111 15.39 1.38 -3.33
CA GLY A 111 16.16 2.58 -3.66
C GLY A 111 15.67 3.34 -4.87
N ARG A 112 14.47 3.04 -5.36
CA ARG A 112 13.92 3.75 -6.51
C ARG A 112 13.68 5.21 -6.14
N LYS A 113 13.90 6.12 -7.10
CA LYS A 113 13.67 7.54 -6.86
C LYS A 113 12.19 7.84 -6.64
N MET A 114 11.88 8.73 -5.70
CA MET A 114 10.50 9.08 -5.38
C MET A 114 9.70 9.50 -6.62
N GLU A 115 10.29 10.30 -7.51
CA GLU A 115 9.63 10.75 -8.74
C GLU A 115 9.25 9.60 -9.67
N LYS A 116 9.92 8.44 -9.55
CA LYS A 116 9.61 7.25 -10.33
C LYS A 116 8.55 6.39 -9.64
N ILE A 117 8.54 6.40 -8.31
CA ILE A 117 7.57 5.65 -7.50
C ILE A 117 6.18 6.30 -7.64
N LEU A 118 6.12 7.62 -7.52
CA LEU A 118 4.88 8.39 -7.63
C LEU A 118 4.55 8.62 -9.11
N ARG A 119 3.76 7.70 -9.68
CA ARG A 119 3.45 7.72 -11.11
C ARG A 119 2.64 8.93 -11.49
N VAL A 120 3.20 9.75 -12.37
CA VAL A 120 2.49 10.86 -12.99
C VAL A 120 2.28 10.51 -14.46
N ALA A 121 1.04 10.69 -14.90
CA ALA A 121 0.69 10.40 -16.28
C ALA A 121 1.23 11.46 -17.22
#